data_a3e305dc999018ea18c74c37ef8f6e3e
#
_entry.id   a3e305dc999018ea18c74c37ef8f6e3e
#
_cell.length_a   1.000
_cell.length_b   1.000
_cell.length_c   1.000
_cell.angle_alpha   90.00
_cell.angle_beta   90.00
_cell.angle_gamma   90.00
#
_symmetry.space_group_name_H-M   'P 1'
#
loop_
_entity.id
_entity.type
_entity.pdbx_description
1 polymer ?
#
loop_
_entity_poly.entity_id
_entity_poly.type
_entity_poly.pdbx_seq_one_letter_code
_entity_poly.pdbx_strand_id
1 'polypeptide(L)'
;NIANVTARKKVSRTVTIPYAVYGMTYCKNYLFMTCYKNKVIKMPVSSVSSGTITEEFTVSVDGNGYIPQSISYYGTENNEVLFLIGVGKMNKDDSFFYMIGTLENSKFIEKKRFYVKGSAGYEQAQGIFYHSKYGLFIATNKLTNGSATNYNMILCARIPDKISSVDNGKIYIPESEFRFNGNSRYASLAVRSLCISDSGILYISTNAVAATAGSEYDNDVIFRATNPVFPKNGLMEFTLSSKESLIVPNPDVTINGSTYTCANLGAFALNDSTGYCLISHTDKDEMQNKASILLSSSDITSTDFTRVKGSPVLTTMGHGNGMTYANGYLFVAAYDKSVNSRRAEIAKLDPATGILVETYQCEHAMGGISYYGYNSELNKDLFIVLNYDPIDDKSYAMTPEFYIGYLESKKFISVKKFSVQNPSFDSTIDQNYLQDIYYSPKHGLFYVTFTESTKIYRILPEQIMQAANKPLAPVAVYLKDAAVKEIESLAISNSGILYLAQNCSTSLNHDAVTSIASPLFINN
;
A
#
# COMPACT_ATOMS: atom_id res chain seq x y z
N ASN A 1 -5.81 16.98 6.21
CA ASN A 1 -6.26 18.37 6.05
C ASN A 1 -7.36 18.42 5.01
N ILE A 2 -8.61 18.38 5.45
CA ILE A 2 -9.75 18.73 4.59
C ILE A 2 -9.70 20.26 4.50
N ALA A 3 -9.11 20.76 3.41
CA ALA A 3 -8.98 22.17 3.22
C ALA A 3 -10.24 22.72 2.57
N ASN A 4 -10.65 23.83 3.07
CA ASN A 4 -11.54 24.85 2.52
C ASN A 4 -12.43 24.43 1.35
N VAL A 5 -13.70 24.22 1.64
CA VAL A 5 -14.76 24.29 0.64
C VAL A 5 -14.82 25.71 0.11
N THR A 6 -14.25 25.95 -1.04
CA THR A 6 -14.16 27.29 -1.65
C THR A 6 -15.42 27.74 -2.37
N ALA A 7 -16.45 26.91 -2.46
CA ALA A 7 -17.72 27.34 -3.03
C ALA A 7 -18.89 26.59 -2.39
N ARG A 8 -19.73 27.30 -1.65
CA ARG A 8 -21.07 26.85 -1.30
C ARG A 8 -21.92 26.84 -2.58
N LYS A 9 -22.03 25.69 -3.23
CA LYS A 9 -23.05 25.55 -4.26
C LYS A 9 -24.38 25.34 -3.55
N LYS A 10 -25.32 26.25 -3.75
CA LYS A 10 -26.71 26.10 -3.31
C LYS A 10 -27.26 24.82 -3.93
N VAL A 11 -27.94 23.99 -3.13
CA VAL A 11 -28.71 22.86 -3.64
C VAL A 11 -29.73 23.44 -4.65
N SER A 12 -29.59 23.05 -5.90
CA SER A 12 -30.42 23.61 -6.99
C SER A 12 -31.83 23.02 -7.01
N ARG A 13 -32.02 21.88 -6.36
CA ARG A 13 -33.29 21.16 -6.38
C ARG A 13 -33.40 20.19 -5.19
N THR A 14 -34.56 20.14 -4.57
CA THR A 14 -34.96 19.12 -3.59
C THR A 14 -36.08 18.27 -4.18
N VAL A 15 -36.03 16.98 -3.90
CA VAL A 15 -37.04 16.02 -4.31
C VAL A 15 -37.52 15.26 -3.10
N THR A 16 -38.83 15.16 -2.93
CA THR A 16 -39.41 14.39 -1.82
C THR A 16 -39.60 12.95 -2.28
N ILE A 17 -39.08 12.01 -1.49
CA ILE A 17 -39.34 10.58 -1.65
C ILE A 17 -40.02 10.06 -0.38
N PRO A 18 -40.84 8.98 -0.47
CA PRO A 18 -41.70 8.54 0.63
C PRO A 18 -40.95 7.82 1.75
N TYR A 19 -39.62 7.76 1.71
CA TYR A 19 -38.77 7.04 2.67
C TYR A 19 -37.67 7.95 3.23
N ALA A 20 -37.33 7.72 4.51
CA ALA A 20 -36.08 8.23 5.07
C ALA A 20 -34.91 7.45 4.45
N VAL A 21 -34.01 8.16 3.76
CA VAL A 21 -32.82 7.59 3.10
C VAL A 21 -31.65 7.57 4.08
N TYR A 22 -30.95 6.45 4.14
CA TYR A 22 -29.76 6.26 4.98
C TYR A 22 -28.46 6.29 4.17
N GLY A 23 -28.45 5.71 2.98
CA GLY A 23 -27.28 5.67 2.12
C GLY A 23 -27.66 5.61 0.65
N MET A 24 -26.76 5.99 -0.22
CA MET A 24 -27.01 6.04 -1.66
C MET A 24 -25.77 5.66 -2.45
N THR A 25 -25.99 4.96 -3.57
CA THR A 25 -24.96 4.68 -4.58
C THR A 25 -25.51 4.86 -5.99
N TYR A 26 -24.61 5.15 -6.92
CA TYR A 26 -24.92 5.25 -8.35
C TYR A 26 -24.42 4.02 -9.09
N CYS A 27 -25.24 3.45 -9.95
CA CYS A 27 -24.85 2.35 -10.84
C CYS A 27 -25.73 2.33 -12.10
N LYS A 28 -25.09 2.21 -13.28
CA LYS A 28 -25.78 2.01 -14.57
C LYS A 28 -26.98 2.94 -14.82
N ASN A 29 -26.81 4.25 -14.61
CA ASN A 29 -27.85 5.29 -14.75
C ASN A 29 -29.00 5.23 -13.73
N TYR A 30 -28.82 4.53 -12.62
CA TYR A 30 -29.75 4.49 -11.51
C TYR A 30 -29.09 4.90 -10.21
N LEU A 31 -29.88 5.51 -9.33
CA LEU A 31 -29.58 5.69 -7.93
C LEU A 31 -30.22 4.53 -7.16
N PHE A 32 -29.44 3.90 -6.29
CA PHE A 32 -29.91 2.91 -5.34
C PHE A 32 -29.75 3.47 -3.94
N MET A 33 -30.80 3.41 -3.14
CA MET A 33 -30.82 4.04 -1.82
C MET A 33 -31.33 3.05 -0.77
N THR A 34 -30.55 2.87 0.31
CA THR A 34 -31.05 2.18 1.51
C THR A 34 -31.98 3.10 2.26
N CYS A 35 -33.11 2.59 2.69
CA CYS A 35 -34.19 3.35 3.29
C CYS A 35 -34.75 2.66 4.54
N TYR A 36 -35.53 3.45 5.30
CA TYR A 36 -36.32 2.97 6.43
C TYR A 36 -37.15 1.73 6.06
N LYS A 37 -37.45 0.88 7.02
CA LYS A 37 -38.14 -0.42 6.88
C LYS A 37 -37.38 -1.45 6.03
N ASN A 38 -36.04 -1.45 6.10
CA ASN A 38 -35.19 -2.40 5.42
C ASN A 38 -35.42 -2.47 3.91
N LYS A 39 -35.57 -1.32 3.29
CA LYS A 39 -35.78 -1.19 1.84
C LYS A 39 -34.52 -0.71 1.13
N VAL A 40 -34.33 -1.19 -0.10
CA VAL A 40 -33.54 -0.53 -1.12
C VAL A 40 -34.47 -0.08 -2.23
N ILE A 41 -34.42 1.18 -2.59
CA ILE A 41 -35.18 1.72 -3.71
C ILE A 41 -34.27 2.01 -4.89
N LYS A 42 -34.78 1.85 -6.09
CA LYS A 42 -34.11 2.13 -7.36
C LYS A 42 -34.82 3.26 -8.07
N MET A 43 -34.07 4.28 -8.47
CA MET A 43 -34.58 5.48 -9.16
C MET A 43 -33.70 5.78 -10.38
N PRO A 44 -34.26 5.94 -11.59
CA PRO A 44 -33.50 6.41 -12.73
C PRO A 44 -32.96 7.83 -12.49
N VAL A 45 -31.73 8.11 -12.90
CA VAL A 45 -31.15 9.46 -12.78
C VAL A 45 -31.98 10.49 -13.57
N SER A 46 -32.53 10.10 -14.70
CA SER A 46 -33.46 10.94 -15.49
C SER A 46 -34.73 11.31 -14.73
N SER A 47 -35.15 10.52 -13.75
CA SER A 47 -36.34 10.73 -12.93
C SER A 47 -36.05 11.34 -11.55
N VAL A 48 -34.83 11.74 -11.28
CA VAL A 48 -34.47 12.39 -10.00
C VAL A 48 -35.33 13.65 -9.78
N SER A 49 -35.66 14.36 -10.84
CA SER A 49 -36.47 15.56 -10.73
C SER A 49 -37.94 15.31 -10.34
N SER A 50 -38.49 14.15 -10.60
CA SER A 50 -39.87 13.77 -10.24
C SER A 50 -39.95 12.91 -8.98
N GLY A 51 -38.81 12.38 -8.50
CA GLY A 51 -38.76 11.44 -7.37
C GLY A 51 -39.37 10.07 -7.70
N THR A 52 -39.47 9.70 -8.99
CA THR A 52 -40.12 8.45 -9.41
C THR A 52 -39.26 7.25 -9.10
N ILE A 53 -39.75 6.41 -8.18
CA ILE A 53 -39.15 5.12 -7.82
C ILE A 53 -39.65 4.08 -8.82
N THR A 54 -38.71 3.31 -9.41
CA THR A 54 -39.08 2.26 -10.38
C THR A 54 -39.15 0.87 -9.75
N GLU A 55 -38.37 0.62 -8.75
CA GLU A 55 -38.32 -0.68 -8.08
C GLU A 55 -38.00 -0.52 -6.59
N GLU A 56 -38.55 -1.45 -5.78
CA GLU A 56 -38.25 -1.57 -4.36
C GLU A 56 -37.79 -2.99 -4.03
N PHE A 57 -36.79 -3.12 -3.18
CA PHE A 57 -36.23 -4.39 -2.75
C PHE A 57 -36.24 -4.46 -1.23
N THR A 58 -36.61 -5.60 -0.68
CA THR A 58 -36.55 -5.85 0.76
C THR A 58 -35.20 -6.48 1.12
N VAL A 59 -34.54 -5.96 2.15
CA VAL A 59 -33.29 -6.49 2.70
C VAL A 59 -33.62 -7.25 3.99
N SER A 60 -33.38 -8.54 4.00
CA SER A 60 -33.50 -9.35 5.21
C SER A 60 -32.21 -9.27 6.00
N VAL A 61 -32.30 -8.82 7.25
CA VAL A 61 -31.15 -8.75 8.17
C VAL A 61 -31.51 -9.53 9.43
N ASP A 62 -30.68 -10.51 9.77
CA ASP A 62 -30.88 -11.30 10.98
C ASP A 62 -30.52 -10.50 12.24
N GLY A 63 -31.37 -10.56 13.26
CA GLY A 63 -31.13 -9.98 14.56
C GLY A 63 -31.92 -8.68 14.84
N ASN A 64 -32.28 -8.49 16.11
CA ASN A 64 -33.05 -7.34 16.55
C ASN A 64 -32.22 -6.05 16.52
N GLY A 65 -32.75 -5.03 15.84
CA GLY A 65 -32.17 -3.69 15.79
C GLY A 65 -31.06 -3.49 14.74
N TYR A 66 -30.81 -4.46 13.86
CA TYR A 66 -29.96 -4.27 12.70
C TYR A 66 -30.77 -3.71 11.54
N ILE A 67 -30.25 -2.68 10.91
CA ILE A 67 -30.88 -2.03 9.74
C ILE A 67 -29.84 -1.79 8.65
N PRO A 68 -30.21 -1.92 7.35
CA PRO A 68 -29.34 -1.54 6.24
C PRO A 68 -29.21 -0.01 6.24
N GLN A 69 -28.05 0.49 6.62
CA GLN A 69 -27.77 1.93 6.73
C GLN A 69 -27.04 2.51 5.53
N SER A 70 -26.34 1.69 4.79
CA SER A 70 -25.52 2.19 3.68
C SER A 70 -25.48 1.18 2.55
N ILE A 71 -25.25 1.68 1.33
CA ILE A 71 -25.13 0.88 0.12
C ILE A 71 -24.02 1.42 -0.76
N SER A 72 -23.27 0.54 -1.37
CA SER A 72 -22.29 0.85 -2.40
C SER A 72 -22.38 -0.14 -3.55
N TYR A 73 -22.12 0.31 -4.77
CA TYR A 73 -21.87 -0.59 -5.89
C TYR A 73 -20.58 -1.35 -5.63
N TYR A 74 -20.61 -2.68 -5.71
CA TYR A 74 -19.44 -3.53 -5.48
C TYR A 74 -18.76 -3.90 -6.79
N GLY A 75 -19.51 -4.26 -7.82
CA GLY A 75 -18.97 -4.67 -9.10
C GLY A 75 -20.00 -5.38 -9.98
N THR A 76 -19.52 -5.94 -11.08
CA THR A 76 -20.31 -6.87 -11.93
C THR A 76 -19.50 -8.14 -12.10
N GLU A 77 -20.05 -9.28 -11.72
CA GLU A 77 -19.42 -10.58 -11.86
C GLU A 77 -20.46 -11.56 -12.46
N ASN A 78 -20.06 -12.35 -13.46
CA ASN A 78 -20.96 -13.29 -14.17
C ASN A 78 -22.26 -12.66 -14.69
N ASN A 79 -22.18 -11.42 -15.21
CA ASN A 79 -23.31 -10.59 -15.65
C ASN A 79 -24.27 -10.13 -14.54
N GLU A 80 -24.02 -10.43 -13.29
CA GLU A 80 -24.79 -9.96 -12.15
C GLU A 80 -24.21 -8.68 -11.58
N VAL A 81 -25.09 -7.72 -11.29
CA VAL A 81 -24.70 -6.47 -10.60
C VAL A 81 -24.72 -6.71 -9.10
N LEU A 82 -23.58 -6.53 -8.48
CA LEU A 82 -23.39 -6.76 -7.05
C LEU A 82 -23.37 -5.44 -6.27
N PHE A 83 -24.07 -5.46 -5.14
CA PHE A 83 -24.10 -4.37 -4.18
C PHE A 83 -23.55 -4.81 -2.84
N LEU A 84 -22.88 -3.89 -2.17
CA LEU A 84 -22.42 -4.01 -0.80
C LEU A 84 -23.40 -3.21 0.08
N ILE A 85 -23.98 -3.86 1.09
CA ILE A 85 -24.83 -3.23 2.09
C ILE A 85 -24.14 -3.24 3.43
N GLY A 86 -23.96 -2.08 4.04
CA GLY A 86 -23.50 -1.92 5.42
C GLY A 86 -24.67 -1.89 6.37
N VAL A 87 -24.55 -2.65 7.46
CA VAL A 87 -25.57 -2.77 8.50
C VAL A 87 -25.21 -1.92 9.71
N GLY A 88 -26.15 -1.15 10.19
CA GLY A 88 -25.97 -0.04 11.12
C GLY A 88 -25.75 -0.40 12.57
N LYS A 89 -25.09 -1.52 12.88
CA LYS A 89 -24.77 -1.91 14.26
C LYS A 89 -23.48 -2.72 14.29
N MET A 90 -22.67 -2.53 15.32
CA MET A 90 -21.52 -3.39 15.58
C MET A 90 -21.99 -4.74 16.14
N ASN A 91 -21.27 -5.80 15.80
CA ASN A 91 -21.50 -7.11 16.41
C ASN A 91 -20.80 -7.22 17.79
N LYS A 92 -20.91 -8.38 18.42
CA LYS A 92 -20.32 -8.64 19.74
C LYS A 92 -18.78 -8.55 19.78
N ASP A 93 -18.15 -8.66 18.61
CA ASP A 93 -16.69 -8.62 18.47
C ASP A 93 -16.18 -7.23 18.03
N ASP A 94 -16.97 -6.18 18.26
CA ASP A 94 -16.66 -4.82 17.83
C ASP A 94 -16.35 -4.69 16.34
N SER A 95 -17.07 -5.45 15.51
CA SER A 95 -16.90 -5.46 14.06
C SER A 95 -18.15 -4.98 13.35
N PHE A 96 -17.95 -4.20 12.30
CA PHE A 96 -19.04 -3.78 11.41
C PHE A 96 -19.42 -4.91 10.47
N PHE A 97 -20.70 -5.02 10.19
CA PHE A 97 -21.31 -6.11 9.44
C PHE A 97 -21.68 -5.66 8.02
N TYR A 98 -21.31 -6.47 7.03
CA TYR A 98 -21.53 -6.19 5.62
C TYR A 98 -22.03 -7.39 4.86
N MET A 99 -22.90 -7.15 3.86
CA MET A 99 -23.43 -8.16 2.96
C MET A 99 -23.16 -7.77 1.51
N ILE A 100 -22.67 -8.72 0.70
CA ILE A 100 -22.57 -8.57 -0.75
C ILE A 100 -23.66 -9.44 -1.39
N GLY A 101 -24.37 -8.90 -2.36
CA GLY A 101 -25.44 -9.61 -3.05
C GLY A 101 -26.02 -8.88 -4.24
N THR A 102 -27.05 -9.46 -4.81
CA THR A 102 -27.83 -8.93 -5.95
C THR A 102 -29.19 -8.38 -5.52
N LEU A 103 -29.76 -7.51 -6.35
CA LEU A 103 -31.12 -7.01 -6.19
C LEU A 103 -31.99 -7.67 -7.26
N GLU A 104 -32.82 -8.63 -6.86
CA GLU A 104 -33.63 -9.45 -7.75
C GLU A 104 -35.00 -9.78 -7.12
N ASN A 105 -36.02 -9.89 -7.94
CA ASN A 105 -37.36 -10.31 -7.51
C ASN A 105 -37.85 -9.56 -6.25
N SER A 106 -37.67 -8.23 -6.24
CA SER A 106 -38.02 -7.35 -5.11
C SER A 106 -37.32 -7.68 -3.78
N LYS A 107 -36.17 -8.38 -3.83
CA LYS A 107 -35.36 -8.74 -2.66
C LYS A 107 -33.89 -8.48 -2.90
N PHE A 108 -33.16 -8.21 -1.82
CA PHE A 108 -31.72 -8.36 -1.80
C PHE A 108 -31.38 -9.83 -1.52
N ILE A 109 -30.64 -10.44 -2.43
CA ILE A 109 -30.19 -11.83 -2.31
C ILE A 109 -28.75 -11.81 -1.83
N GLU A 110 -28.55 -12.08 -0.55
CA GLU A 110 -27.21 -12.16 0.06
C GLU A 110 -26.43 -13.35 -0.54
N LYS A 111 -25.22 -13.07 -1.01
CA LYS A 111 -24.28 -14.09 -1.52
C LYS A 111 -23.10 -14.30 -0.59
N LYS A 112 -22.63 -13.22 0.05
CA LYS A 112 -21.52 -13.24 0.99
C LYS A 112 -21.79 -12.27 2.13
N ARG A 113 -21.26 -12.63 3.31
CA ARG A 113 -21.30 -11.82 4.53
C ARG A 113 -19.90 -11.75 5.12
N PHE A 114 -19.49 -10.59 5.55
CA PHE A 114 -18.21 -10.40 6.23
C PHE A 114 -18.30 -9.28 7.26
N TYR A 115 -17.25 -9.14 8.02
CA TYR A 115 -17.12 -8.13 9.07
C TYR A 115 -15.87 -7.29 8.84
N VAL A 116 -15.90 -6.05 9.29
CA VAL A 116 -14.70 -5.23 9.38
C VAL A 116 -14.53 -4.81 10.83
N LYS A 117 -13.35 -5.07 11.39
CA LYS A 117 -13.06 -4.75 12.78
C LYS A 117 -13.19 -3.23 12.99
N GLY A 118 -14.01 -2.81 13.94
CA GLY A 118 -14.14 -1.42 14.34
C GLY A 118 -13.04 -1.02 15.31
N SER A 119 -12.82 0.28 15.45
CA SER A 119 -12.02 0.82 16.53
C SER A 119 -12.83 0.87 17.82
N ALA A 120 -12.19 0.63 18.96
CA ALA A 120 -12.86 0.63 20.27
C ALA A 120 -13.67 1.91 20.51
N GLY A 121 -14.95 1.74 20.83
CA GLY A 121 -15.89 2.83 21.14
C GLY A 121 -16.59 3.47 19.94
N TYR A 122 -16.46 2.94 18.72
CA TYR A 122 -17.26 3.36 17.56
C TYR A 122 -18.47 2.44 17.41
N GLU A 123 -19.67 3.03 17.42
CA GLU A 123 -20.90 2.25 17.57
C GLU A 123 -21.54 1.84 16.25
N GLN A 124 -21.29 2.58 15.15
CA GLN A 124 -21.99 2.37 13.88
C GLN A 124 -21.15 2.76 12.65
N ALA A 125 -21.27 1.97 11.58
CA ALA A 125 -20.86 2.37 10.25
C ALA A 125 -21.99 3.21 9.63
N GLN A 126 -21.75 4.51 9.46
CA GLN A 126 -22.77 5.45 8.97
C GLN A 126 -22.89 5.42 7.45
N GLY A 127 -21.77 5.36 6.75
CA GLY A 127 -21.72 5.34 5.30
C GLY A 127 -20.58 4.46 4.80
N ILE A 128 -20.76 3.91 3.62
CA ILE A 128 -19.73 3.11 2.95
C ILE A 128 -19.54 3.57 1.51
N PHE A 129 -18.34 3.35 1.03
CA PHE A 129 -18.00 3.44 -0.38
C PHE A 129 -16.98 2.35 -0.71
N TYR A 130 -17.31 1.53 -1.70
CA TYR A 130 -16.39 0.53 -2.21
C TYR A 130 -15.85 0.95 -3.58
N HIS A 131 -14.56 0.77 -3.76
CA HIS A 131 -13.88 0.97 -5.02
C HIS A 131 -12.93 -0.21 -5.25
N SER A 132 -13.05 -0.89 -6.38
CA SER A 132 -12.26 -2.11 -6.69
C SER A 132 -10.76 -1.92 -6.53
N LYS A 133 -10.25 -0.73 -6.85
CA LYS A 133 -8.84 -0.37 -6.72
C LYS A 133 -8.42 -0.01 -5.29
N TYR A 134 -9.29 0.65 -4.52
CA TYR A 134 -8.92 1.28 -3.25
C TYR A 134 -9.48 0.55 -2.02
N GLY A 135 -10.43 -0.36 -2.20
CA GLY A 135 -11.07 -1.11 -1.13
C GLY A 135 -12.35 -0.49 -0.60
N LEU A 136 -12.73 -0.88 0.60
CA LEU A 136 -13.93 -0.44 1.30
C LEU A 136 -13.59 0.69 2.27
N PHE A 137 -14.22 1.83 2.08
CA PHE A 137 -14.17 2.98 2.97
C PHE A 137 -15.44 3.01 3.82
N ILE A 138 -15.27 3.23 5.11
CA ILE A 138 -16.35 3.18 6.11
C ILE A 138 -16.30 4.47 6.91
N ALA A 139 -17.34 5.28 6.81
CA ALA A 139 -17.52 6.43 7.68
C ALA A 139 -18.08 5.95 9.03
N THR A 140 -17.40 6.26 10.10
CA THR A 140 -17.83 5.93 11.46
C THR A 140 -17.78 7.15 12.35
N ASN A 141 -18.58 7.16 13.43
CA ASN A 141 -18.50 8.18 14.47
C ASN A 141 -18.57 7.56 15.85
N LYS A 142 -17.95 8.23 16.81
CA LYS A 142 -18.05 7.93 18.22
C LYS A 142 -18.88 9.02 18.91
N LEU A 143 -19.98 8.62 19.48
CA LEU A 143 -20.73 9.50 20.40
C LEU A 143 -20.05 9.46 21.76
N THR A 144 -19.50 10.58 22.20
CA THR A 144 -19.03 10.71 23.58
C THR A 144 -20.21 11.14 24.46
N ASN A 145 -20.54 10.33 25.46
CA ASN A 145 -21.60 10.62 26.42
C ASN A 145 -21.46 12.05 26.98
N GLY A 146 -22.36 12.92 26.56
CA GLY A 146 -22.54 14.27 27.16
C GLY A 146 -21.58 15.37 26.71
N SER A 147 -20.61 15.11 25.84
CA SER A 147 -19.77 16.15 25.25
C SER A 147 -20.02 16.31 23.75
N ALA A 148 -20.07 17.55 23.29
CA ALA A 148 -20.37 17.92 21.90
C ALA A 148 -19.27 17.55 20.88
N THR A 149 -18.30 16.75 21.24
CA THR A 149 -17.21 16.34 20.36
C THR A 149 -17.47 14.96 19.77
N ASN A 150 -17.98 14.93 18.56
CA ASN A 150 -18.02 13.72 17.76
C ASN A 150 -16.63 13.45 17.18
N TYR A 151 -16.07 12.31 17.49
CA TYR A 151 -14.88 11.84 16.78
C TYR A 151 -15.32 11.14 15.50
N ASN A 152 -15.09 11.79 14.36
CA ASN A 152 -15.37 11.23 13.05
C ASN A 152 -14.14 10.52 12.52
N MET A 153 -14.34 9.34 11.95
CA MET A 153 -13.27 8.53 11.39
C MET A 153 -13.72 7.87 10.09
N ILE A 154 -12.80 7.71 9.17
CA ILE A 154 -12.96 6.84 8.01
C ILE A 154 -11.98 5.69 8.16
N LEU A 155 -12.49 4.48 8.15
CA LEU A 155 -11.72 3.26 8.07
C LEU A 155 -11.57 2.87 6.61
N CYS A 156 -10.42 2.33 6.23
CA CYS A 156 -10.21 1.71 4.93
C CYS A 156 -9.83 0.25 5.12
N ALA A 157 -10.59 -0.67 4.50
CA ALA A 157 -10.32 -2.10 4.55
C ALA A 157 -10.16 -2.66 3.13
N ARG A 158 -9.16 -3.51 2.93
CA ARG A 158 -9.01 -4.26 1.68
C ARG A 158 -9.98 -5.44 1.67
N ILE A 159 -10.96 -5.35 0.79
CA ILE A 159 -11.90 -6.42 0.50
C ILE A 159 -11.61 -6.89 -0.92
N PRO A 160 -11.58 -8.19 -1.19
CA PRO A 160 -11.39 -8.72 -2.54
C PRO A 160 -12.34 -8.07 -3.55
N ASP A 161 -11.88 -7.83 -4.76
CA ASP A 161 -12.68 -7.27 -5.86
C ASP A 161 -13.60 -8.31 -6.51
N LYS A 162 -13.32 -9.62 -6.30
CA LYS A 162 -14.17 -10.72 -6.73
C LYS A 162 -14.93 -11.33 -5.56
N ILE A 163 -16.23 -11.52 -5.74
CA ILE A 163 -17.08 -12.11 -4.70
C ILE A 163 -16.67 -13.55 -4.36
N SER A 164 -16.14 -14.29 -5.33
CA SER A 164 -15.62 -15.65 -5.12
C SER A 164 -14.47 -15.71 -4.12
N SER A 165 -13.68 -14.64 -4.02
CA SER A 165 -12.53 -14.52 -3.12
C SER A 165 -12.91 -13.94 -1.75
N VAL A 166 -14.16 -13.54 -1.54
CA VAL A 166 -14.64 -13.10 -0.22
C VAL A 166 -14.98 -14.31 0.65
N ASP A 167 -14.27 -14.46 1.75
CA ASP A 167 -14.55 -15.52 2.73
C ASP A 167 -15.79 -15.17 3.57
N ASN A 168 -16.76 -16.06 3.59
CA ASN A 168 -17.99 -15.84 4.35
C ASN A 168 -17.71 -15.86 5.86
N GLY A 169 -18.19 -14.86 6.58
CA GLY A 169 -17.98 -14.71 8.02
C GLY A 169 -16.60 -14.18 8.44
N LYS A 170 -15.71 -13.86 7.50
CA LYS A 170 -14.38 -13.33 7.80
C LYS A 170 -14.43 -11.94 8.43
N ILE A 171 -13.53 -11.68 9.36
CA ILE A 171 -13.28 -10.35 9.92
C ILE A 171 -12.07 -9.75 9.20
N TYR A 172 -12.28 -8.66 8.46
CA TYR A 172 -11.22 -7.88 7.86
C TYR A 172 -10.75 -6.81 8.83
N ILE A 173 -9.45 -6.61 8.91
CA ILE A 173 -8.84 -5.55 9.73
C ILE A 173 -8.66 -4.33 8.83
N PRO A 174 -9.08 -3.12 9.24
CA PRO A 174 -8.79 -1.90 8.51
C PRO A 174 -7.28 -1.73 8.34
N GLU A 175 -6.87 -1.41 7.12
CA GLU A 175 -5.47 -1.13 6.79
C GLU A 175 -5.08 0.30 7.18
N SER A 176 -6.07 1.19 7.31
CA SER A 176 -5.83 2.58 7.70
C SER A 176 -7.05 3.22 8.35
N GLU A 177 -6.79 4.22 9.16
CA GLU A 177 -7.76 5.07 9.83
C GLU A 177 -7.48 6.54 9.51
N PHE A 178 -8.48 7.26 9.02
CA PHE A 178 -8.40 8.70 8.82
C PHE A 178 -9.22 9.40 9.89
N ARG A 179 -8.56 10.10 10.78
CA ARG A 179 -9.23 10.93 11.80
C ARG A 179 -9.42 12.34 11.27
N PHE A 180 -10.63 12.85 11.41
CA PHE A 180 -10.89 14.25 11.15
C PHE A 180 -10.48 15.06 12.37
N ASN A 181 -9.22 15.48 12.43
CA ASN A 181 -8.79 16.53 13.35
C ASN A 181 -9.21 17.87 12.74
N GLY A 182 -10.51 18.08 12.62
CA GLY A 182 -11.04 19.33 12.10
C GLY A 182 -10.75 20.48 13.08
N ASN A 183 -10.51 21.68 12.53
CA ASN A 183 -10.75 22.91 13.26
C ASN A 183 -12.04 22.73 14.04
N SER A 184 -12.06 23.17 15.29
CA SER A 184 -13.16 23.06 16.26
C SER A 184 -14.56 23.33 15.71
N ARG A 185 -14.64 24.04 14.59
CA ARG A 185 -15.83 24.42 13.85
C ARG A 185 -16.61 23.26 13.20
N TYR A 186 -15.93 22.18 12.80
CA TYR A 186 -16.56 21.03 12.10
C TYR A 186 -16.45 19.71 12.86
N ALA A 187 -15.73 19.69 13.96
CA ALA A 187 -15.53 18.50 14.78
C ALA A 187 -16.83 17.97 15.41
N SER A 188 -17.85 18.84 15.50
CA SER A 188 -19.17 18.50 16.06
C SER A 188 -20.14 17.89 15.03
N LEU A 189 -19.82 17.92 13.73
CA LEU A 189 -20.71 17.40 12.69
C LEU A 189 -20.50 15.90 12.52
N ALA A 190 -21.55 15.11 12.70
CA ALA A 190 -21.48 13.66 12.51
C ALA A 190 -21.34 13.30 11.02
N VAL A 191 -20.30 12.54 10.66
CA VAL A 191 -20.17 11.98 9.31
C VAL A 191 -21.30 10.98 9.06
N ARG A 192 -21.98 11.11 7.92
CA ARG A 192 -23.12 10.26 7.53
C ARG A 192 -22.85 9.40 6.31
N SER A 193 -22.16 9.93 5.32
CA SER A 193 -21.86 9.21 4.11
C SER A 193 -20.56 9.69 3.50
N LEU A 194 -20.02 8.92 2.60
CA LEU A 194 -18.84 9.29 1.83
C LEU A 194 -18.92 8.72 0.41
N CYS A 195 -18.23 9.35 -0.51
CA CYS A 195 -17.92 8.78 -1.81
C CYS A 195 -16.56 9.30 -2.29
N ILE A 196 -15.96 8.57 -3.21
CA ILE A 196 -14.68 8.93 -3.82
C ILE A 196 -14.90 8.97 -5.34
N SER A 197 -14.48 10.08 -5.96
CA SER A 197 -14.53 10.18 -7.43
C SER A 197 -13.46 9.30 -8.08
N ASP A 198 -13.59 9.08 -9.39
CA ASP A 198 -12.60 8.36 -10.19
C ASP A 198 -11.20 8.99 -10.11
N SER A 199 -11.14 10.30 -9.86
CA SER A 199 -9.89 11.04 -9.61
C SER A 199 -9.37 10.94 -8.17
N GLY A 200 -10.00 10.13 -7.32
CA GLY A 200 -9.60 9.92 -5.92
C GLY A 200 -10.05 11.02 -4.96
N ILE A 201 -10.84 11.98 -5.37
CA ILE A 201 -11.33 13.04 -4.48
C ILE A 201 -12.42 12.49 -3.56
N LEU A 202 -12.19 12.60 -2.26
CA LEU A 202 -13.15 12.21 -1.23
C LEU A 202 -14.18 13.31 -1.00
N TYR A 203 -15.44 12.92 -1.00
CA TYR A 203 -16.58 13.73 -0.60
C TYR A 203 -17.22 13.09 0.64
N ILE A 204 -17.53 13.91 1.64
CA ILE A 204 -18.11 13.46 2.90
C ILE A 204 -19.34 14.28 3.17
N SER A 205 -20.47 13.63 3.40
CA SER A 205 -21.65 14.30 3.94
C SER A 205 -21.65 14.24 5.45
N THR A 206 -22.06 15.32 6.07
CA THR A 206 -22.23 15.42 7.53
C THR A 206 -23.63 15.87 7.84
N ASN A 207 -24.10 15.49 9.03
CA ASN A 207 -25.36 15.98 9.58
C ASN A 207 -25.06 16.90 10.75
N ALA A 208 -25.64 18.08 10.76
CA ALA A 208 -25.63 18.97 11.91
C ALA A 208 -26.44 18.33 13.05
N VAL A 209 -25.75 17.76 14.05
CA VAL A 209 -26.41 17.25 15.24
C VAL A 209 -26.79 18.44 16.09
N ALA A 210 -28.09 18.78 16.08
CA ALA A 210 -28.70 19.75 16.99
C ALA A 210 -27.88 21.06 17.16
N ALA A 211 -27.59 21.72 16.05
CA ALA A 211 -27.19 23.10 16.12
C ALA A 211 -28.35 23.89 16.71
N THR A 212 -28.07 24.79 17.65
CA THR A 212 -29.05 25.77 18.12
C THR A 212 -29.65 26.46 16.91
N ALA A 213 -30.96 26.38 16.77
CA ALA A 213 -31.69 26.99 15.66
C ALA A 213 -31.20 28.42 15.41
N GLY A 214 -30.79 28.71 14.18
CA GLY A 214 -30.27 30.02 13.79
C GLY A 214 -28.74 30.14 13.75
N SER A 215 -27.97 29.09 14.04
CA SER A 215 -26.53 29.10 13.79
C SER A 215 -26.24 28.90 12.29
N GLU A 216 -25.14 29.49 11.79
CA GLU A 216 -24.71 29.30 10.38
C GLU A 216 -24.36 27.82 10.05
N TYR A 217 -24.50 26.92 11.02
CA TYR A 217 -24.22 25.48 11.01
C TYR A 217 -25.46 24.60 11.05
N ASP A 218 -26.64 25.18 10.94
CA ASP A 218 -27.94 24.48 10.97
C ASP A 218 -28.23 23.71 9.66
N ASN A 219 -27.23 23.52 8.80
CA ASN A 219 -27.38 22.85 7.54
C ASN A 219 -26.40 21.66 7.41
N ASP A 220 -26.90 20.58 6.82
CA ASP A 220 -26.07 19.49 6.37
C ASP A 220 -25.06 19.98 5.33
N VAL A 221 -23.82 19.49 5.43
CA VAL A 221 -22.73 19.96 4.58
C VAL A 221 -22.07 18.80 3.87
N ILE A 222 -21.73 19.01 2.61
CA ILE A 222 -20.85 18.13 1.86
C ILE A 222 -19.45 18.75 1.83
N PHE A 223 -18.50 18.08 2.45
CA PHE A 223 -17.08 18.41 2.38
C PHE A 223 -16.46 17.72 1.18
N ARG A 224 -15.64 18.44 0.47
CA ARG A 224 -14.76 17.90 -0.57
C ARG A 224 -13.32 17.96 -0.05
N ALA A 225 -12.61 16.83 -0.04
CA ALA A 225 -11.17 16.87 0.17
C ALA A 225 -10.52 17.67 -0.96
N THR A 226 -9.60 18.57 -0.61
CA THR A 226 -8.89 19.39 -1.61
C THR A 226 -7.92 18.57 -2.44
N ASN A 227 -7.41 17.50 -1.84
CA ASN A 227 -6.50 16.58 -2.49
C ASN A 227 -7.20 15.22 -2.62
N PRO A 228 -6.79 14.40 -3.60
CA PRO A 228 -7.18 13.01 -3.62
C PRO A 228 -6.95 12.38 -2.25
N VAL A 229 -7.81 11.47 -1.83
CA VAL A 229 -7.63 10.66 -0.60
C VAL A 229 -6.32 9.88 -0.67
N PHE A 230 -5.82 9.74 -1.86
CA PHE A 230 -4.51 9.26 -2.25
C PHE A 230 -3.77 10.37 -3.00
N PRO A 231 -2.84 10.99 -2.55
CA PRO A 231 -2.46 11.69 -1.34
C PRO A 231 -2.24 13.18 -1.55
N LYS A 232 -2.15 13.95 -0.55
CA LYS A 232 -1.03 14.88 -0.39
C LYS A 232 -0.79 15.01 1.10
N ASN A 233 0.27 14.45 1.59
CA ASN A 233 0.54 14.28 3.01
C ASN A 233 -0.53 13.39 3.72
N GLY A 234 -1.41 12.74 2.95
CA GLY A 234 -2.31 11.68 3.38
C GLY A 234 -1.86 10.38 2.76
N LEU A 235 -0.57 10.04 2.89
CA LEU A 235 -0.09 8.68 2.72
C LEU A 235 -0.97 7.79 3.58
N MET A 236 -1.54 6.75 2.99
CA MET A 236 -2.19 5.72 3.80
C MET A 236 -1.11 5.13 4.70
N GLU A 237 -1.22 5.35 6.00
CA GLU A 237 -0.25 4.84 6.97
C GLU A 237 -0.70 3.46 7.44
N PHE A 238 0.18 2.48 7.27
CA PHE A 238 -0.02 1.12 7.73
C PHE A 238 1.05 0.78 8.75
N THR A 239 0.64 0.39 9.95
CA THR A 239 1.59 -0.14 10.94
C THR A 239 1.80 -1.64 10.68
N LEU A 240 3.03 -2.02 10.41
CA LEU A 240 3.41 -3.39 10.19
C LEU A 240 3.73 -4.09 11.51
N SER A 241 3.04 -5.18 11.79
CA SER A 241 3.41 -6.09 12.88
C SER A 241 4.37 -7.14 12.35
N SER A 242 5.53 -7.27 12.96
CA SER A 242 6.53 -8.29 12.61
C SER A 242 6.13 -9.66 13.14
N LYS A 243 6.51 -10.69 12.41
CA LYS A 243 6.58 -12.06 12.85
C LYS A 243 8.05 -12.42 13.14
N GLU A 244 8.31 -13.67 13.41
CA GLU A 244 9.67 -14.18 13.67
C GLU A 244 10.67 -13.76 12.60
N SER A 245 11.90 -13.48 13.04
CA SER A 245 13.01 -13.14 12.18
C SER A 245 13.89 -14.37 11.93
N LEU A 246 14.29 -14.56 10.69
CA LEU A 246 15.30 -15.55 10.32
C LEU A 246 16.68 -14.94 10.47
N ILE A 247 17.61 -15.72 10.98
CA ILE A 247 19.00 -15.30 11.19
C ILE A 247 19.73 -15.27 9.83
N VAL A 248 20.41 -14.15 9.59
CA VAL A 248 21.42 -14.02 8.53
C VAL A 248 22.78 -14.02 9.23
N PRO A 249 23.56 -15.12 9.18
CA PRO A 249 24.81 -15.22 9.90
C PRO A 249 25.87 -14.30 9.32
N ASN A 250 26.89 -13.98 10.15
CA ASN A 250 28.07 -13.20 9.79
C ASN A 250 29.27 -14.14 9.54
N PRO A 251 29.39 -14.74 8.36
CA PRO A 251 30.45 -15.70 8.10
C PRO A 251 31.80 -15.03 7.84
N ASP A 252 32.84 -15.71 8.26
CA ASP A 252 34.22 -15.37 7.94
C ASP A 252 34.61 -15.91 6.56
N VAL A 253 35.36 -15.12 5.81
CA VAL A 253 35.93 -15.48 4.52
C VAL A 253 37.41 -15.14 4.49
N THR A 254 38.21 -15.97 3.81
CA THR A 254 39.66 -15.76 3.67
C THR A 254 39.97 -15.38 2.22
N ILE A 255 40.68 -14.26 2.03
CA ILE A 255 41.15 -13.77 0.73
C ILE A 255 42.62 -13.46 0.87
N ASN A 256 43.46 -14.09 0.04
CA ASN A 256 44.92 -13.89 0.05
C ASN A 256 45.57 -14.01 1.44
N GLY A 257 45.06 -14.93 2.26
CA GLY A 257 45.58 -15.19 3.63
C GLY A 257 45.02 -14.25 4.71
N SER A 258 44.22 -13.26 4.37
CA SER A 258 43.54 -12.40 5.33
C SER A 258 42.10 -12.86 5.54
N THR A 259 41.64 -12.86 6.79
CA THR A 259 40.27 -13.23 7.15
C THR A 259 39.42 -11.98 7.35
N TYR A 260 38.24 -11.98 6.75
CA TYR A 260 37.26 -10.90 6.77
C TYR A 260 35.92 -11.43 7.26
N THR A 261 35.31 -10.79 8.24
CA THR A 261 33.93 -11.09 8.67
C THR A 261 32.93 -10.33 7.80
N CYS A 262 32.08 -11.04 7.09
CA CYS A 262 30.97 -10.44 6.33
C CYS A 262 29.80 -10.22 7.31
N ALA A 263 29.56 -8.97 7.68
CA ALA A 263 28.57 -8.57 8.68
C ALA A 263 27.72 -7.37 8.24
N ASN A 264 27.62 -7.15 6.95
CA ASN A 264 26.85 -6.04 6.38
C ASN A 264 25.93 -6.60 5.29
N LEU A 265 24.65 -6.80 5.64
CA LEU A 265 23.63 -7.25 4.72
C LEU A 265 23.27 -6.10 3.77
N GLY A 266 23.53 -6.27 2.46
CA GLY A 266 23.32 -5.23 1.47
C GLY A 266 22.14 -5.49 0.55
N ALA A 267 21.74 -6.75 0.33
CA ALA A 267 20.68 -7.06 -0.63
C ALA A 267 19.92 -8.34 -0.30
N PHE A 268 18.65 -8.37 -0.67
CA PHE A 268 17.76 -9.51 -0.48
C PHE A 268 16.88 -9.74 -1.71
N ALA A 269 16.68 -11.00 -2.08
CA ALA A 269 15.74 -11.41 -3.10
C ALA A 269 14.95 -12.65 -2.69
N LEU A 270 13.78 -12.82 -3.28
CA LEU A 270 12.88 -13.93 -3.03
C LEU A 270 12.51 -14.61 -4.34
N ASN A 271 12.59 -15.96 -4.34
CA ASN A 271 12.03 -16.82 -5.36
C ASN A 271 11.08 -17.82 -4.69
N ASP A 272 9.78 -17.57 -4.80
CA ASP A 272 8.72 -18.31 -4.10
C ASP A 272 9.00 -18.42 -2.58
N SER A 273 9.45 -19.59 -2.11
CA SER A 273 9.80 -19.84 -0.71
C SER A 273 11.30 -19.74 -0.43
N THR A 274 12.14 -19.60 -1.44
CA THR A 274 13.59 -19.52 -1.29
C THR A 274 14.04 -18.06 -1.18
N GLY A 275 14.69 -17.72 -0.07
CA GLY A 275 15.30 -16.41 0.15
C GLY A 275 16.80 -16.42 -0.19
N TYR A 276 17.29 -15.29 -0.72
CA TYR A 276 18.72 -15.06 -0.99
C TYR A 276 19.14 -13.75 -0.37
N CYS A 277 20.30 -13.76 0.30
CA CYS A 277 20.94 -12.57 0.87
C CYS A 277 22.34 -12.42 0.31
N LEU A 278 22.72 -11.19 -0.04
CA LEU A 278 24.12 -10.84 -0.27
C LEU A 278 24.61 -10.11 0.97
N ILE A 279 25.67 -10.67 1.60
CA ILE A 279 26.29 -10.08 2.79
C ILE A 279 27.76 -9.75 2.48
N SER A 280 28.22 -8.59 2.93
CA SER A 280 29.55 -8.08 2.61
C SER A 280 30.38 -7.76 3.85
N HIS A 281 31.70 -7.77 3.67
CA HIS A 281 32.64 -7.13 4.57
C HIS A 281 32.85 -5.68 4.12
N THR A 282 32.61 -4.75 5.01
CA THR A 282 32.89 -3.32 4.78
C THR A 282 34.05 -2.89 5.68
N ASP A 283 35.11 -2.42 5.07
CA ASP A 283 36.18 -1.74 5.78
C ASP A 283 35.71 -0.34 6.19
N LYS A 284 35.57 -0.12 7.50
CA LYS A 284 35.04 1.14 8.03
C LYS A 284 35.98 2.33 7.77
N ASP A 285 37.28 2.07 7.75
CA ASP A 285 38.28 3.12 7.60
C ASP A 285 38.46 3.52 6.14
N GLU A 286 38.37 2.55 5.23
CA GLU A 286 38.56 2.76 3.80
C GLU A 286 37.23 2.89 3.03
N MET A 287 36.09 2.61 3.67
CA MET A 287 34.77 2.56 3.05
C MET A 287 34.71 1.60 1.84
N GLN A 288 35.54 0.55 1.86
CA GLN A 288 35.68 -0.41 0.78
C GLN A 288 35.10 -1.76 1.17
N ASN A 289 34.35 -2.36 0.26
CA ASN A 289 33.89 -3.73 0.44
C ASN A 289 34.94 -4.72 -0.10
N LYS A 290 35.57 -5.47 0.79
CA LYS A 290 36.65 -6.43 0.45
C LYS A 290 36.12 -7.77 -0.05
N ALA A 291 34.92 -8.16 0.39
CA ALA A 291 34.36 -9.46 0.12
C ALA A 291 32.84 -9.41 0.20
N SER A 292 32.16 -10.17 -0.63
CA SER A 292 30.73 -10.44 -0.51
C SER A 292 30.47 -11.92 -0.75
N ILE A 293 29.47 -12.48 -0.10
CA ILE A 293 29.04 -13.86 -0.29
C ILE A 293 27.54 -13.97 -0.40
N LEU A 294 27.10 -14.98 -1.16
CA LEU A 294 25.70 -15.31 -1.29
C LEU A 294 25.28 -16.31 -0.22
N LEU A 295 24.24 -15.97 0.53
CA LEU A 295 23.55 -16.85 1.46
C LEU A 295 22.17 -17.18 0.89
N SER A 296 21.62 -18.33 1.29
CA SER A 296 20.26 -18.73 0.95
C SER A 296 19.55 -19.39 2.11
N SER A 297 18.22 -19.22 2.14
CA SER A 297 17.28 -20.00 2.94
C SER A 297 16.40 -20.81 2.00
N SER A 298 16.33 -22.12 2.18
CA SER A 298 15.48 -22.97 1.35
C SER A 298 13.99 -22.82 1.63
N ASP A 299 13.66 -22.29 2.81
CA ASP A 299 12.29 -21.95 3.23
C ASP A 299 12.30 -20.70 4.10
N ILE A 300 11.96 -19.58 3.48
CA ILE A 300 11.91 -18.24 4.10
C ILE A 300 10.92 -18.14 5.28
N THR A 301 10.12 -19.14 5.53
CA THR A 301 9.18 -19.16 6.65
C THR A 301 9.72 -19.84 7.90
N SER A 302 10.78 -20.62 7.78
CA SER A 302 11.22 -21.51 8.87
C SER A 302 12.73 -21.82 8.92
N THR A 303 13.50 -21.50 7.88
CA THR A 303 14.91 -21.91 7.75
C THR A 303 15.83 -20.71 7.73
N ASP A 304 16.77 -20.64 8.68
CA ASP A 304 17.81 -19.62 8.71
C ASP A 304 18.69 -19.64 7.46
N PHE A 305 19.32 -18.51 7.18
CA PHE A 305 20.21 -18.38 6.04
C PHE A 305 21.52 -19.08 6.25
N THR A 306 22.01 -19.75 5.21
CA THR A 306 23.31 -20.42 5.18
C THR A 306 24.03 -20.07 3.89
N ARG A 307 25.37 -20.16 3.90
CA ARG A 307 26.17 -19.94 2.68
C ARG A 307 25.75 -20.93 1.60
N VAL A 308 25.51 -20.43 0.39
CA VAL A 308 25.27 -21.29 -0.79
C VAL A 308 26.47 -22.21 -0.97
N LYS A 309 26.23 -23.52 -1.07
CA LYS A 309 27.29 -24.55 -1.12
C LYS A 309 28.21 -24.32 -2.31
N GLY A 310 29.51 -24.14 -2.02
CA GLY A 310 30.51 -23.89 -3.05
C GLY A 310 30.54 -22.46 -3.59
N SER A 311 29.69 -21.55 -3.05
CA SER A 311 29.68 -20.15 -3.44
C SER A 311 31.06 -19.51 -3.28
N PRO A 312 31.61 -18.90 -4.34
CA PRO A 312 32.86 -18.17 -4.27
C PRO A 312 32.74 -16.93 -3.39
N VAL A 313 33.84 -16.38 -2.97
CA VAL A 313 33.89 -15.03 -2.41
C VAL A 313 33.92 -14.06 -3.57
N LEU A 314 32.96 -13.12 -3.57
CA LEU A 314 32.81 -12.12 -4.63
C LEU A 314 33.56 -10.86 -4.20
N THR A 315 34.69 -10.60 -4.85
CA THR A 315 35.55 -9.43 -4.53
C THR A 315 35.21 -8.20 -5.35
N THR A 316 34.25 -8.31 -6.28
CA THR A 316 33.91 -7.27 -7.24
C THR A 316 32.48 -6.75 -7.12
N MET A 317 31.70 -7.26 -6.18
CA MET A 317 30.27 -6.91 -6.03
C MET A 317 30.05 -5.65 -5.21
N GLY A 318 31.04 -5.23 -4.44
CA GLY A 318 30.85 -4.16 -3.50
C GLY A 318 29.85 -4.51 -2.39
N HIS A 319 29.11 -3.53 -1.91
CA HIS A 319 28.08 -3.71 -0.88
C HIS A 319 26.85 -4.44 -1.42
N GLY A 320 26.50 -4.22 -2.70
CA GLY A 320 25.30 -4.76 -3.31
C GLY A 320 24.01 -4.11 -2.79
N ASN A 321 23.62 -3.00 -3.38
CA ASN A 321 22.45 -2.23 -2.94
C ASN A 321 21.16 -2.67 -3.65
N GLY A 322 20.67 -3.84 -3.32
CA GLY A 322 19.46 -4.38 -3.90
C GLY A 322 19.68 -5.54 -4.87
N MET A 323 18.77 -6.50 -4.80
CA MET A 323 18.82 -7.73 -5.58
C MET A 323 17.42 -8.18 -5.98
N THR A 324 17.29 -8.74 -7.17
CA THR A 324 16.05 -9.35 -7.63
C THR A 324 16.28 -10.70 -8.27
N TYR A 325 15.32 -11.62 -8.11
CA TYR A 325 15.31 -12.89 -8.82
C TYR A 325 14.46 -12.78 -10.08
N ALA A 326 15.01 -13.22 -11.22
CA ALA A 326 14.29 -13.30 -12.48
C ALA A 326 14.84 -14.42 -13.36
N ASN A 327 13.97 -15.21 -13.96
CA ASN A 327 14.30 -16.22 -14.98
C ASN A 327 15.47 -17.14 -14.61
N GLY A 328 15.51 -17.61 -13.36
CA GLY A 328 16.53 -18.56 -12.91
C GLY A 328 17.84 -17.93 -12.45
N TYR A 329 17.93 -16.58 -12.38
CA TYR A 329 19.13 -15.86 -11.96
C TYR A 329 18.83 -14.78 -10.92
N LEU A 330 19.86 -14.42 -10.16
CA LEU A 330 19.86 -13.25 -9.32
C LEU A 330 20.54 -12.08 -10.05
N PHE A 331 19.93 -10.91 -9.98
CA PHE A 331 20.50 -9.67 -10.52
C PHE A 331 20.73 -8.72 -9.35
N VAL A 332 21.95 -8.22 -9.22
CA VAL A 332 22.41 -7.38 -8.10
C VAL A 332 22.85 -6.03 -8.64
N ALA A 333 22.38 -4.95 -8.05
CA ALA A 333 22.97 -3.63 -8.25
C ALA A 333 24.30 -3.59 -7.52
N ALA A 334 25.40 -3.72 -8.26
CA ALA A 334 26.75 -3.72 -7.71
C ALA A 334 27.14 -2.28 -7.34
N TYR A 335 27.24 -2.01 -6.05
CA TYR A 335 27.60 -0.71 -5.51
C TYR A 335 28.93 -0.79 -4.76
N ASP A 336 29.86 0.10 -5.12
CA ASP A 336 31.11 0.28 -4.41
C ASP A 336 31.38 1.78 -4.20
N LYS A 337 31.53 2.19 -2.95
CA LYS A 337 31.81 3.58 -2.57
C LYS A 337 33.29 3.94 -2.69
N SER A 338 34.11 3.09 -3.32
CA SER A 338 35.54 3.39 -3.50
C SER A 338 35.76 4.75 -4.19
N VAL A 339 36.69 5.46 -3.69
CA VAL A 339 36.97 6.90 -3.68
C VAL A 339 36.75 7.71 -4.96
N ASN A 340 36.62 7.12 -6.14
CA ASN A 340 36.48 7.88 -7.39
C ASN A 340 35.58 7.27 -8.48
N SER A 341 34.95 6.14 -8.26
CA SER A 341 33.99 5.59 -9.24
C SER A 341 32.94 4.73 -8.57
N ARG A 342 31.78 5.31 -8.35
CA ARG A 342 30.57 4.53 -8.03
C ARG A 342 30.36 3.52 -9.14
N ARG A 343 30.33 2.23 -8.83
CA ARG A 343 30.13 1.21 -9.86
C ARG A 343 28.73 1.34 -10.45
N ALA A 344 28.71 1.49 -11.75
CA ALA A 344 27.49 1.50 -12.56
C ALA A 344 27.33 0.13 -13.21
N GLU A 345 27.11 -0.93 -12.40
CA GLU A 345 27.08 -2.30 -12.88
C GLU A 345 25.91 -3.10 -12.28
N ILE A 346 25.29 -3.96 -13.12
CA ILE A 346 24.38 -4.99 -12.66
C ILE A 346 25.09 -6.34 -12.84
N ALA A 347 25.22 -7.07 -11.76
CA ALA A 347 25.81 -8.41 -11.78
C ALA A 347 24.72 -9.49 -11.83
N LYS A 348 24.91 -10.48 -12.69
CA LYS A 348 24.06 -11.67 -12.81
C LYS A 348 24.72 -12.85 -12.15
N LEU A 349 24.08 -13.43 -11.13
CA LEU A 349 24.58 -14.58 -10.38
C LEU A 349 23.73 -15.82 -10.63
N ASP A 350 24.37 -16.98 -10.64
CA ASP A 350 23.69 -18.27 -10.53
C ASP A 350 23.25 -18.50 -9.07
N PRO A 351 21.97 -18.63 -8.76
CA PRO A 351 21.47 -18.76 -7.39
C PRO A 351 21.88 -20.09 -6.72
N ALA A 352 22.16 -21.14 -7.51
CA ALA A 352 22.53 -22.46 -6.97
C ALA A 352 24.00 -22.53 -6.56
N THR A 353 24.87 -21.77 -7.22
CA THR A 353 26.32 -21.83 -7.02
C THR A 353 26.92 -20.52 -6.51
N GLY A 354 26.18 -19.40 -6.58
CA GLY A 354 26.69 -18.08 -6.25
C GLY A 354 27.73 -17.53 -7.22
N ILE A 355 27.94 -18.18 -8.37
CA ILE A 355 28.94 -17.78 -9.36
C ILE A 355 28.44 -16.57 -10.15
N LEU A 356 29.35 -15.59 -10.34
CA LEU A 356 29.10 -14.46 -11.24
C LEU A 356 29.10 -14.97 -12.69
N VAL A 357 27.93 -14.89 -13.34
CA VAL A 357 27.71 -15.35 -14.72
C VAL A 357 28.07 -14.23 -15.71
N GLU A 358 27.62 -13.02 -15.44
CA GLU A 358 27.81 -11.89 -16.33
C GLU A 358 27.68 -10.57 -15.58
N THR A 359 28.28 -9.50 -16.13
CA THR A 359 28.16 -8.13 -15.63
C THR A 359 27.67 -7.23 -16.76
N TYR A 360 26.75 -6.34 -16.45
CA TYR A 360 26.17 -5.36 -17.36
C TYR A 360 26.54 -3.96 -16.92
N GLN A 361 27.13 -3.17 -17.82
CA GLN A 361 27.46 -1.78 -17.59
C GLN A 361 26.22 -0.91 -17.67
N CYS A 362 26.09 0.01 -16.74
CA CYS A 362 25.03 1.00 -16.68
C CYS A 362 25.59 2.39 -16.93
N GLU A 363 24.77 3.31 -17.41
CA GLU A 363 25.15 4.72 -17.60
C GLU A 363 25.31 5.44 -16.27
N HIS A 364 24.55 5.00 -15.25
CA HIS A 364 24.50 5.58 -13.92
C HIS A 364 24.82 4.55 -12.84
N ALA A 365 25.35 5.00 -11.70
CA ALA A 365 25.49 4.15 -10.53
C ALA A 365 24.12 3.68 -10.04
N MET A 366 24.04 2.40 -9.63
CA MET A 366 22.78 1.75 -9.26
C MET A 366 22.67 1.56 -7.76
N GLY A 367 21.60 2.09 -7.17
CA GLY A 367 21.28 1.98 -5.76
C GLY A 367 20.21 0.94 -5.42
N GLY A 368 19.66 0.29 -6.43
CA GLY A 368 18.65 -0.77 -6.25
C GLY A 368 18.18 -1.30 -7.59
N ILE A 369 17.72 -2.54 -7.60
CA ILE A 369 17.20 -3.20 -8.81
C ILE A 369 15.99 -4.07 -8.49
N SER A 370 14.99 -4.06 -9.36
CA SER A 370 13.85 -4.98 -9.28
C SER A 370 13.40 -5.43 -10.66
N TYR A 371 12.94 -6.67 -10.76
CA TYR A 371 12.35 -7.19 -11.99
C TYR A 371 11.03 -6.50 -12.28
N TYR A 372 10.89 -5.91 -13.47
CA TYR A 372 9.67 -5.20 -13.88
C TYR A 372 8.67 -6.13 -14.58
N GLY A 373 9.16 -7.09 -15.34
CA GLY A 373 8.36 -8.04 -16.09
C GLY A 373 8.83 -8.21 -17.54
N TYR A 374 8.24 -9.16 -18.22
CA TYR A 374 8.51 -9.40 -19.63
C TYR A 374 7.71 -8.45 -20.52
N ASN A 375 8.38 -7.80 -21.47
CA ASN A 375 7.76 -6.98 -22.49
C ASN A 375 7.72 -7.74 -23.83
N SER A 376 6.52 -8.09 -24.29
CA SER A 376 6.32 -8.89 -25.51
C SER A 376 6.63 -8.11 -26.81
N GLU A 377 6.49 -6.78 -26.80
CA GLU A 377 6.78 -5.94 -27.97
C GLU A 377 8.29 -5.85 -28.22
N LEU A 378 9.06 -5.70 -27.14
CA LEU A 378 10.52 -5.70 -27.21
C LEU A 378 11.13 -7.09 -27.20
N ASN A 379 10.36 -8.11 -26.83
CA ASN A 379 10.83 -9.49 -26.58
C ASN A 379 11.98 -9.50 -25.55
N LYS A 380 11.82 -8.75 -24.45
CA LYS A 380 12.85 -8.54 -23.42
C LYS A 380 12.27 -8.60 -22.01
N ASP A 381 13.09 -9.07 -21.09
CA ASP A 381 12.88 -8.86 -19.67
C ASP A 381 13.28 -7.45 -19.30
N LEU A 382 12.39 -6.75 -18.61
CA LEU A 382 12.62 -5.40 -18.14
C LEU A 382 12.93 -5.39 -16.64
N PHE A 383 13.76 -4.45 -16.26
CA PHE A 383 14.13 -4.17 -14.87
C PHE A 383 13.87 -2.69 -14.56
N ILE A 384 13.52 -2.40 -13.32
CA ILE A 384 13.58 -1.05 -12.75
C ILE A 384 14.89 -0.95 -11.97
N VAL A 385 15.62 0.13 -12.18
CA VAL A 385 16.83 0.46 -11.43
C VAL A 385 16.73 1.84 -10.82
N LEU A 386 17.23 1.99 -9.60
CA LEU A 386 17.36 3.25 -8.89
C LEU A 386 18.72 3.88 -9.23
N ASN A 387 18.72 5.12 -9.67
CA ASN A 387 19.93 5.89 -9.94
C ASN A 387 20.53 6.46 -8.64
N TYR A 388 21.86 6.31 -8.47
CA TYR A 388 22.62 6.83 -7.32
C TYR A 388 23.64 7.90 -7.68
N ASP A 389 23.81 8.25 -8.96
CA ASP A 389 24.88 9.14 -9.37
C ASP A 389 24.93 10.48 -8.62
N PRO A 390 23.85 11.23 -8.48
CA PRO A 390 23.90 12.48 -7.77
C PRO A 390 23.53 12.34 -6.29
N ILE A 391 24.07 11.33 -5.58
CA ILE A 391 23.67 11.04 -4.18
C ILE A 391 23.87 12.23 -3.23
N ASP A 392 24.86 13.08 -3.53
CA ASP A 392 25.17 14.26 -2.72
C ASP A 392 24.34 15.51 -3.16
N ASP A 393 23.57 15.40 -4.22
CA ASP A 393 22.66 16.46 -4.68
C ASP A 393 21.34 16.41 -3.90
N LYS A 394 21.13 17.43 -3.06
CA LYS A 394 19.90 17.52 -2.25
C LYS A 394 18.62 17.60 -3.09
N SER A 395 18.67 18.18 -4.28
CA SER A 395 17.51 18.22 -5.18
C SER A 395 17.15 16.84 -5.70
N TYR A 396 18.15 16.05 -6.02
CA TYR A 396 17.98 14.65 -6.43
C TYR A 396 17.49 13.77 -5.29
N ALA A 397 18.03 13.93 -4.09
CA ALA A 397 17.59 13.18 -2.91
C ALA A 397 16.10 13.42 -2.57
N MET A 398 15.57 14.61 -2.90
CA MET A 398 14.16 14.95 -2.78
C MET A 398 13.30 14.27 -3.87
N THR A 399 13.86 14.07 -5.07
CA THR A 399 13.16 13.49 -6.23
C THR A 399 14.00 12.43 -6.93
N PRO A 400 14.26 11.29 -6.27
CA PRO A 400 15.07 10.22 -6.83
C PRO A 400 14.57 9.73 -8.19
N GLU A 401 15.52 9.38 -9.06
CA GLU A 401 15.25 8.94 -10.42
C GLU A 401 15.33 7.43 -10.58
N PHE A 402 14.47 6.91 -11.45
CA PHE A 402 14.39 5.50 -11.80
C PHE A 402 14.43 5.32 -13.31
N TYR A 403 15.03 4.23 -13.72
CA TYR A 403 15.07 3.82 -15.12
C TYR A 403 14.44 2.45 -15.26
N ILE A 404 13.56 2.29 -16.26
CA ILE A 404 13.08 0.99 -16.74
C ILE A 404 13.85 0.66 -18.00
N GLY A 405 14.40 -0.55 -18.07
CA GLY A 405 15.20 -0.96 -19.20
C GLY A 405 15.44 -2.48 -19.22
N TYR A 406 16.25 -2.93 -20.16
CA TYR A 406 16.60 -4.33 -20.34
C TYR A 406 18.11 -4.52 -20.45
N LEU A 407 18.56 -5.76 -20.30
CA LEU A 407 19.96 -6.16 -20.36
C LEU A 407 20.28 -6.76 -21.72
N GLU A 408 21.23 -6.17 -22.44
CA GLU A 408 21.66 -6.64 -23.76
C GLU A 408 23.11 -6.24 -24.03
N SER A 409 23.85 -7.14 -24.68
CA SER A 409 25.24 -6.88 -25.10
C SER A 409 26.12 -6.30 -23.98
N LYS A 410 25.97 -6.87 -22.77
CA LYS A 410 26.66 -6.45 -21.52
C LYS A 410 26.37 -4.99 -21.10
N LYS A 411 25.19 -4.48 -21.46
CA LYS A 411 24.74 -3.13 -21.09
C LYS A 411 23.31 -3.16 -20.59
N PHE A 412 22.98 -2.24 -19.69
CA PHE A 412 21.61 -1.87 -19.38
C PHE A 412 21.14 -0.81 -20.37
N ILE A 413 20.07 -1.09 -21.09
CA ILE A 413 19.48 -0.19 -22.09
C ILE A 413 18.19 0.39 -21.52
N SER A 414 18.21 1.66 -21.20
CA SER A 414 17.04 2.37 -20.65
C SER A 414 16.00 2.65 -21.73
N VAL A 415 14.73 2.34 -21.46
CA VAL A 415 13.59 2.63 -22.33
C VAL A 415 12.63 3.66 -21.73
N LYS A 416 12.67 3.84 -20.43
CA LYS A 416 11.84 4.83 -19.73
C LYS A 416 12.54 5.35 -18.49
N LYS A 417 12.36 6.66 -18.22
CA LYS A 417 12.80 7.33 -17.01
C LYS A 417 11.59 7.91 -16.28
N PHE A 418 11.61 7.87 -14.95
CA PHE A 418 10.66 8.59 -14.10
C PHE A 418 11.33 8.96 -12.77
N SER A 419 10.72 9.85 -12.02
CA SER A 419 11.16 10.18 -10.66
C SER A 419 10.02 10.03 -9.66
N VAL A 420 10.37 9.88 -8.39
CA VAL A 420 9.42 9.80 -7.28
C VAL A 420 9.71 10.90 -6.26
N GLN A 421 8.71 11.24 -5.46
CA GLN A 421 8.93 12.10 -4.29
C GLN A 421 9.53 11.26 -3.16
N ASN A 422 10.49 11.83 -2.44
CA ASN A 422 10.98 11.29 -1.17
C ASN A 422 10.32 12.06 -0.01
N PRO A 423 9.23 11.56 0.60
CA PRO A 423 8.55 12.25 1.70
C PRO A 423 9.36 12.32 2.99
N SER A 424 10.39 11.47 3.12
CA SER A 424 11.33 11.47 4.25
C SER A 424 12.54 12.38 4.02
N PHE A 425 12.55 13.15 2.93
CA PHE A 425 13.63 14.10 2.68
C PHE A 425 13.73 15.15 3.78
N ASP A 426 14.91 15.27 4.37
CA ASP A 426 15.24 16.28 5.38
C ASP A 426 16.50 17.06 4.93
N SER A 427 16.32 18.32 4.64
CA SER A 427 17.41 19.20 4.15
C SER A 427 18.56 19.40 5.16
N THR A 428 18.35 19.03 6.42
CA THR A 428 19.36 19.12 7.50
C THR A 428 20.25 17.87 7.59
N ILE A 429 19.90 16.80 6.88
CA ILE A 429 20.60 15.52 6.89
C ILE A 429 21.34 15.34 5.57
N ASP A 430 22.58 14.88 5.62
CA ASP A 430 23.40 14.66 4.41
C ASP A 430 23.06 13.33 3.69
N GLN A 431 22.44 12.37 4.38
CA GLN A 431 22.14 11.04 3.85
C GLN A 431 20.64 10.88 3.55
N ASN A 432 20.17 11.51 2.47
CA ASN A 432 18.76 11.53 2.05
C ASN A 432 18.48 10.64 0.82
N TYR A 433 19.06 9.48 0.72
CA TYR A 433 18.89 8.58 -0.42
C TYR A 433 17.89 7.46 -0.13
N LEU A 434 17.50 6.72 -1.17
CA LEU A 434 16.71 5.51 -1.04
C LEU A 434 17.66 4.32 -0.82
N GLN A 435 17.24 3.38 0.05
CA GLN A 435 18.06 2.21 0.40
C GLN A 435 17.87 1.06 -0.59
N ASP A 436 16.64 0.71 -0.91
CA ASP A 436 16.31 -0.33 -1.88
C ASP A 436 14.90 -0.15 -2.48
N ILE A 437 14.63 -0.96 -3.50
CA ILE A 437 13.36 -0.97 -4.25
C ILE A 437 12.87 -2.40 -4.50
N TYR A 438 11.55 -2.56 -4.55
CA TYR A 438 10.89 -3.77 -5.00
C TYR A 438 9.68 -3.42 -5.87
N TYR A 439 9.57 -4.07 -7.02
CA TYR A 439 8.43 -3.90 -7.92
C TYR A 439 7.62 -5.19 -8.06
N SER A 440 6.31 -5.03 -8.04
CA SER A 440 5.36 -6.08 -8.40
C SER A 440 4.41 -5.53 -9.46
N PRO A 441 4.19 -6.22 -10.59
CA PRO A 441 3.23 -5.77 -11.62
C PRO A 441 1.83 -5.53 -11.08
N LYS A 442 1.44 -6.27 -10.05
CA LYS A 442 0.14 -6.18 -9.40
C LYS A 442 0.06 -5.07 -8.36
N HIS A 443 1.14 -4.83 -7.63
CA HIS A 443 1.11 -3.98 -6.44
C HIS A 443 1.89 -2.68 -6.56
N GLY A 444 2.76 -2.55 -7.55
CA GLY A 444 3.54 -1.36 -7.83
C GLY A 444 4.97 -1.39 -7.29
N LEU A 445 5.57 -0.21 -7.22
CA LEU A 445 6.92 0.01 -6.74
C LEU A 445 6.89 0.35 -5.25
N PHE A 446 7.67 -0.38 -4.47
CA PHE A 446 7.96 -0.12 -3.07
C PHE A 446 9.39 0.37 -2.95
N TYR A 447 9.65 1.34 -2.08
CA TYR A 447 10.99 1.83 -1.81
C TYR A 447 11.17 2.21 -0.35
N VAL A 448 12.37 2.00 0.13
CA VAL A 448 12.80 2.34 1.49
C VAL A 448 13.69 3.57 1.44
N THR A 449 13.51 4.48 2.40
CA THR A 449 14.36 5.66 2.54
C THR A 449 15.38 5.44 3.64
N PHE A 450 16.63 5.83 3.41
CA PHE A 450 17.69 5.72 4.41
C PHE A 450 17.41 6.59 5.65
N THR A 451 16.97 7.82 5.44
CA THR A 451 16.72 8.81 6.51
C THR A 451 15.71 8.32 7.54
N GLU A 452 14.71 7.56 7.10
CA GLU A 452 13.70 6.95 7.94
C GLU A 452 13.57 5.47 7.55
N SER A 453 14.62 4.70 7.82
CA SER A 453 14.76 3.29 7.42
C SER A 453 13.67 2.35 7.96
N THR A 454 12.74 2.86 8.74
CA THR A 454 11.55 2.15 9.21
C THR A 454 10.31 2.40 8.35
N LYS A 455 10.42 3.22 7.30
CA LYS A 455 9.31 3.58 6.41
C LYS A 455 9.51 3.01 5.01
N ILE A 456 8.46 2.40 4.49
CA ILE A 456 8.40 1.87 3.13
C ILE A 456 7.29 2.61 2.40
N TYR A 457 7.60 3.22 1.29
CA TYR A 457 6.65 3.96 0.45
C TYR A 457 6.23 3.13 -0.75
N ARG A 458 5.04 3.41 -1.28
CA ARG A 458 4.47 2.68 -2.42
C ARG A 458 3.98 3.62 -3.52
N ILE A 459 4.34 3.32 -4.77
CA ILE A 459 3.81 3.90 -6.01
C ILE A 459 2.99 2.83 -6.75
N LEU A 460 1.83 3.18 -7.28
CA LEU A 460 0.99 2.24 -8.02
C LEU A 460 1.50 1.98 -9.44
N PRO A 461 1.26 0.78 -10.03
CA PRO A 461 1.71 0.45 -11.38
C PRO A 461 1.24 1.47 -12.43
N GLU A 462 -0.02 1.88 -12.38
CA GLU A 462 -0.58 2.84 -13.32
C GLU A 462 0.04 4.24 -13.23
N GLN A 463 0.51 4.66 -12.05
CA GLN A 463 1.25 5.92 -11.92
C GLN A 463 2.56 5.82 -12.71
N ILE A 464 3.26 4.69 -12.61
CA ILE A 464 4.51 4.45 -13.36
C ILE A 464 4.24 4.44 -14.87
N MET A 465 3.18 3.77 -15.32
CA MET A 465 2.80 3.76 -16.73
C MET A 465 2.49 5.15 -17.27
N GLN A 466 1.81 5.98 -16.49
CA GLN A 466 1.40 7.35 -16.84
C GLN A 466 2.46 8.40 -16.47
N ALA A 467 3.62 7.98 -15.96
CA ALA A 467 4.65 8.90 -15.53
C ALA A 467 5.05 9.87 -16.66
N ALA A 468 4.89 11.14 -16.39
CA ALA A 468 5.33 12.26 -17.21
C ALA A 468 6.47 12.98 -16.47
N ASN A 469 6.79 14.21 -16.86
CA ASN A 469 7.90 15.00 -16.33
C ASN A 469 7.72 15.50 -14.87
N LYS A 470 6.81 14.91 -14.09
CA LYS A 470 6.61 15.27 -12.69
C LYS A 470 6.92 14.08 -11.77
N PRO A 471 7.57 14.32 -10.62
CA PRO A 471 7.81 13.27 -9.65
C PRO A 471 6.50 12.62 -9.19
N LEU A 472 6.46 11.29 -9.17
CA LEU A 472 5.32 10.51 -8.71
C LEU A 472 5.23 10.60 -7.18
N ALA A 473 4.04 10.92 -6.69
CA ALA A 473 3.77 10.91 -5.26
C ALA A 473 3.40 9.49 -4.80
N PRO A 474 3.97 9.00 -3.68
CA PRO A 474 3.56 7.72 -3.13
C PRO A 474 2.11 7.75 -2.66
N VAL A 475 1.45 6.60 -2.71
CA VAL A 475 0.05 6.43 -2.28
C VAL A 475 -0.06 5.85 -0.88
N ALA A 476 0.98 5.20 -0.39
CA ALA A 476 0.99 4.58 0.93
C ALA A 476 2.38 4.63 1.56
N VAL A 477 2.41 4.65 2.89
CA VAL A 477 3.58 4.40 3.71
C VAL A 477 3.27 3.27 4.69
N TYR A 478 4.21 2.34 4.79
CA TYR A 478 4.17 1.25 5.73
C TYR A 478 5.19 1.54 6.82
N LEU A 479 4.70 1.67 8.05
CA LEU A 479 5.52 1.98 9.22
C LEU A 479 5.86 0.67 9.93
N LYS A 480 7.13 0.40 10.12
CA LYS A 480 7.56 -0.70 10.96
C LYS A 480 7.76 -0.22 12.39
N ASP A 481 7.48 -1.12 13.34
CA ASP A 481 7.65 -0.87 14.78
C ASP A 481 9.10 -0.41 15.08
N ALA A 482 9.24 0.56 15.99
CA ALA A 482 10.50 1.24 16.32
C ALA A 482 11.63 0.33 16.88
N ALA A 483 11.32 -0.93 17.20
CA ALA A 483 12.33 -1.93 17.58
C ALA A 483 13.23 -2.38 16.43
N VAL A 484 12.99 -1.87 15.23
CA VAL A 484 13.66 -2.30 14.02
C VAL A 484 14.77 -1.36 13.63
N LYS A 485 15.79 -1.98 13.20
CA LYS A 485 17.02 -1.45 12.68
C LYS A 485 16.85 -1.16 11.19
N GLU A 486 17.87 -0.61 10.62
CA GLU A 486 17.93 -0.22 9.21
C GLU A 486 17.43 -1.32 8.27
N ILE A 487 16.42 -0.99 7.45
CA ILE A 487 15.95 -1.87 6.39
C ILE A 487 16.86 -1.66 5.20
N GLU A 488 17.63 -2.68 4.86
CA GLU A 488 18.56 -2.66 3.73
C GLU A 488 17.87 -3.05 2.42
N SER A 489 16.92 -4.02 2.50
CA SER A 489 16.27 -4.54 1.32
C SER A 489 14.90 -5.13 1.64
N LEU A 490 14.07 -5.31 0.62
CA LEU A 490 12.71 -5.84 0.77
C LEU A 490 12.27 -6.71 -0.41
N ALA A 491 11.40 -7.66 -0.13
CA ALA A 491 10.68 -8.43 -1.15
C ALA A 491 9.28 -8.82 -0.67
N ILE A 492 8.37 -9.07 -1.60
CA ILE A 492 7.02 -9.52 -1.29
C ILE A 492 6.80 -10.88 -1.96
N SER A 493 6.36 -11.86 -1.17
CA SER A 493 6.04 -13.19 -1.68
C SER A 493 4.77 -13.18 -2.54
N ASN A 494 4.56 -14.25 -3.29
CA ASN A 494 3.33 -14.48 -4.04
C ASN A 494 2.08 -14.50 -3.14
N SER A 495 2.23 -14.84 -1.86
CA SER A 495 1.15 -14.77 -0.86
C SER A 495 0.93 -13.37 -0.26
N GLY A 496 1.66 -12.34 -0.71
CA GLY A 496 1.52 -10.97 -0.23
C GLY A 496 2.25 -10.68 1.08
N ILE A 497 3.04 -11.63 1.61
CA ILE A 497 3.88 -11.40 2.78
C ILE A 497 5.08 -10.54 2.39
N LEU A 498 5.26 -9.43 3.09
CA LEU A 498 6.46 -8.60 2.98
C LEU A 498 7.56 -9.18 3.88
N TYR A 499 8.74 -9.31 3.31
CA TYR A 499 9.98 -9.65 3.98
C TYR A 499 10.92 -8.46 3.95
N LEU A 500 11.57 -8.19 5.08
CA LEU A 500 12.46 -7.07 5.30
C LEU A 500 13.83 -7.61 5.71
N ALA A 501 14.82 -7.38 4.87
CA ALA A 501 16.22 -7.62 5.22
C ALA A 501 16.74 -6.44 6.02
N GLN A 502 17.33 -6.70 7.18
CA GLN A 502 17.69 -5.70 8.16
C GLN A 502 19.13 -5.88 8.62
N ASN A 503 19.85 -4.78 8.57
CA ASN A 503 21.17 -4.71 9.18
C ASN A 503 21.00 -4.53 10.68
N CYS A 504 21.43 -5.49 11.46
CA CYS A 504 21.28 -5.50 12.90
C CYS A 504 22.48 -4.84 13.58
N SER A 505 22.23 -3.71 14.25
CA SER A 505 23.25 -3.06 15.07
C SER A 505 23.71 -3.98 16.22
N THR A 506 24.87 -3.75 16.67
CA THR A 506 25.69 -4.28 17.75
C THR A 506 25.10 -5.14 18.90
N SER A 507 23.78 -5.18 19.11
CA SER A 507 23.20 -5.94 20.25
C SER A 507 22.81 -7.37 19.95
N LEU A 508 22.66 -7.77 18.66
CA LEU A 508 22.22 -9.12 18.27
C LEU A 508 23.32 -9.95 17.57
N ASN A 509 24.47 -9.38 17.27
CA ASN A 509 25.60 -10.04 16.58
C ASN A 509 25.28 -10.70 15.22
N HIS A 510 24.12 -10.41 14.61
CA HIS A 510 23.73 -10.92 13.29
C HIS A 510 22.67 -10.03 12.65
N ASP A 511 22.62 -10.07 11.33
CA ASP A 511 21.55 -9.49 10.53
C ASP A 511 20.32 -10.42 10.49
N ALA A 512 19.19 -9.91 10.01
CA ALA A 512 17.96 -10.68 10.01
C ALA A 512 17.07 -10.39 8.79
N VAL A 513 16.32 -11.40 8.37
CA VAL A 513 15.16 -11.22 7.49
C VAL A 513 13.89 -11.43 8.31
N THR A 514 13.09 -10.39 8.42
CA THR A 514 11.85 -10.38 9.20
C THR A 514 10.66 -10.39 8.27
N SER A 515 9.69 -11.28 8.51
CA SER A 515 8.40 -11.26 7.83
C SER A 515 7.39 -10.42 8.59
N ILE A 516 6.41 -9.82 7.88
CA ILE A 516 5.23 -9.25 8.52
C ILE A 516 4.23 -10.35 8.91
N ALA A 517 3.45 -10.09 9.97
CA ALA A 517 2.51 -11.07 10.53
C ALA A 517 1.31 -11.36 9.63
N SER A 518 0.95 -10.43 8.76
CA SER A 518 -0.20 -10.55 7.86
C SER A 518 0.17 -10.11 6.45
N PRO A 519 -0.39 -10.71 5.39
CA PRO A 519 -0.14 -10.26 4.03
C PRO A 519 -0.45 -8.76 3.86
N LEU A 520 0.44 -8.01 3.20
CA LEU A 520 0.15 -6.62 2.77
C LEU A 520 -1.03 -6.58 1.80
N PHE A 521 -1.19 -7.66 1.04
CA PHE A 521 -2.21 -7.81 0.04
C PHE A 521 -2.85 -9.18 0.20
N ILE A 522 -4.18 -9.21 0.23
CA ILE A 522 -4.91 -10.46 0.12
C ILE A 522 -4.74 -10.90 -1.34
N ASN A 523 -4.09 -12.05 -1.54
CA ASN A 523 -3.99 -12.63 -2.87
C ASN A 523 -5.39 -13.00 -3.34
N ASN A 524 -5.78 -12.40 -4.44
CA ASN A 524 -6.96 -12.78 -5.20
C ASN A 524 -6.57 -13.81 -6.25
#